data_598e416dbf13326cdfc04aff359e4998
#
_entry.id   598e416dbf13326cdfc04aff359e4998
#
_cell.length_a   1.000
_cell.length_b   1.000
_cell.length_c   1.000
_cell.angle_alpha   90.00
_cell.angle_beta   90.00
_cell.angle_gamma   90.00
#
_symmetry.space_group_name_H-M   'P 1'
#
loop_
_entity.id
_entity.type
_entity.pdbx_description
1 polymer ?
#
loop_
_entity_poly.entity_id
_entity_poly.type
_entity_poly.pdbx_seq_one_letter_code
_entity_poly.pdbx_strand_id
1 'polypeptide(L)'
;MEPAAGIRKLGFKRWFERQLIESHAYLVTVFLCLVLVIAVFEQLGSRAGALERALMYAAIIGGGALGIVSWNRYRVILFRALHLAERSTCKNCGAYARFSVLDSTRVHAEDDADDRDGVWLKVKCKTCGHEWTMG
;
A
#
# COMPACT_ATOMS: atom_id res chain seq x y z
N MET A 1 3.85 6.14 -6.06
CA MET A 1 4.32 5.86 -7.44
C MET A 1 3.12 5.38 -8.26
N GLU A 2 2.88 5.95 -9.42
CA GLU A 2 1.77 5.54 -10.28
C GLU A 2 1.94 4.10 -10.74
N PRO A 3 0.95 3.19 -10.54
CA PRO A 3 1.10 1.78 -10.89
C PRO A 3 1.42 1.57 -12.38
N ALA A 4 0.79 2.36 -13.27
CA ALA A 4 1.01 2.28 -14.70
C ALA A 4 2.45 2.58 -15.12
N ALA A 5 3.03 3.67 -14.59
CA ALA A 5 4.41 4.06 -14.87
C ALA A 5 5.41 3.06 -14.30
N GLY A 6 5.14 2.55 -13.10
CA GLY A 6 5.96 1.53 -12.46
C GLY A 6 5.98 0.21 -13.24
N ILE A 7 4.82 -0.26 -13.68
CA ILE A 7 4.67 -1.51 -14.46
C ILE A 7 5.32 -1.36 -15.83
N ARG A 8 5.18 -0.21 -16.51
CA ARG A 8 5.85 0.05 -17.82
C ARG A 8 7.38 0.00 -17.69
N LYS A 9 7.94 0.56 -16.62
CA LYS A 9 9.40 0.69 -16.43
C LYS A 9 10.06 -0.60 -15.92
N LEU A 10 9.44 -1.30 -14.99
CA LEU A 10 10.03 -2.42 -14.27
C LEU A 10 9.47 -3.78 -14.68
N GLY A 11 8.31 -3.81 -15.34
CA GLY A 11 7.49 -5.00 -15.52
C GLY A 11 6.66 -5.33 -14.27
N PHE A 12 5.55 -6.05 -14.46
CA PHE A 12 4.58 -6.32 -13.40
C PHE A 12 5.20 -7.05 -12.19
N LYS A 13 6.02 -8.08 -12.40
CA LYS A 13 6.61 -8.87 -11.29
C LYS A 13 7.49 -8.03 -10.38
N ARG A 14 8.45 -7.28 -10.94
CA ARG A 14 9.34 -6.42 -10.15
C ARG A 14 8.62 -5.26 -9.48
N TRP A 15 7.60 -4.71 -10.14
CA TRP A 15 6.74 -3.69 -9.54
C TRP A 15 5.99 -4.27 -8.33
N PHE A 16 5.39 -5.46 -8.47
CA PHE A 16 4.65 -6.14 -7.41
C PHE A 16 5.56 -6.47 -6.21
N GLU A 17 6.74 -7.06 -6.45
CA GLU A 17 7.73 -7.34 -5.41
C GLU A 17 8.12 -6.07 -4.63
N ARG A 18 8.32 -4.95 -5.33
CA ARG A 18 8.64 -3.67 -4.71
C ARG A 18 7.50 -3.14 -3.85
N GLN A 19 6.26 -3.27 -4.32
CA GLN A 19 5.08 -2.89 -3.53
C GLN A 19 4.94 -3.76 -2.27
N LEU A 20 5.23 -5.05 -2.38
CA LEU A 20 5.24 -5.94 -1.22
C LEU A 20 6.31 -5.52 -0.19
N ILE A 21 7.53 -5.24 -0.62
CA ILE A 21 8.61 -4.79 0.26
C ILE A 21 8.22 -3.47 0.94
N GLU A 22 7.68 -2.52 0.19
CA GLU A 22 7.22 -1.23 0.71
C GLU A 22 6.10 -1.42 1.73
N SER A 23 5.11 -2.28 1.46
CA SER A 23 4.03 -2.57 2.41
C SER A 23 4.54 -3.22 3.69
N HIS A 24 5.51 -4.14 3.60
CA HIS A 24 6.12 -4.76 4.78
C HIS A 24 6.90 -3.74 5.63
N ALA A 25 7.57 -2.77 5.01
CA ALA A 25 8.23 -1.69 5.74
C ALA A 25 7.25 -0.89 6.61
N TYR A 26 6.07 -0.54 6.05
CA TYR A 26 5.01 0.10 6.83
C TYR A 26 4.47 -0.79 7.95
N LEU A 27 4.32 -2.10 7.71
CA LEU A 27 3.88 -3.06 8.73
C LEU A 27 4.89 -3.14 9.89
N VAL A 28 6.18 -3.20 9.58
CA VAL A 28 7.26 -3.17 10.60
C VAL A 28 7.20 -1.86 11.38
N THR A 29 6.98 -0.72 10.73
CA THR A 29 6.82 0.58 11.39
C THR A 29 5.65 0.57 12.36
N VAL A 30 4.49 0.02 11.97
CA VAL A 30 3.32 -0.13 12.86
C VAL A 30 3.69 -0.96 14.09
N PHE A 31 4.37 -2.08 13.89
CA PHE A 31 4.79 -2.95 15.00
C PHE A 31 5.76 -2.25 15.96
N LEU A 32 6.75 -1.53 15.44
CA LEU A 32 7.68 -0.75 16.26
C LEU A 32 6.97 0.38 17.03
N CYS A 33 6.03 1.08 16.40
CA CYS A 33 5.21 2.09 17.08
C CYS A 33 4.39 1.48 18.22
N LEU A 34 3.80 0.30 18.00
CA LEU A 34 3.03 -0.41 19.01
C LEU A 34 3.91 -0.78 20.22
N VAL A 35 5.08 -1.37 19.98
CA VAL A 35 6.04 -1.73 21.03
C VAL A 35 6.48 -0.49 21.80
N LEU A 36 6.78 0.61 21.12
CA LEU A 36 7.17 1.87 21.75
C LEU A 36 6.05 2.42 22.64
N VAL A 37 4.81 2.46 22.14
CA VAL A 37 3.66 2.94 22.90
C VAL A 37 3.44 2.11 24.15
N ILE A 38 3.52 0.78 24.05
CA ILE A 38 3.37 -0.13 25.21
C ILE A 38 4.49 0.12 26.22
N ALA A 39 5.74 0.18 25.79
CA ALA A 39 6.89 0.38 26.65
C ALA A 39 6.82 1.74 27.41
N VAL A 40 6.40 2.81 26.72
CA VAL A 40 6.22 4.13 27.34
C VAL A 40 5.02 4.11 28.29
N PHE A 41 3.94 3.40 27.94
CA PHE A 41 2.76 3.28 28.79
C PHE A 41 3.07 2.58 30.13
N GLU A 42 3.91 1.55 30.13
CA GLU A 42 4.37 0.87 31.33
C GLU A 42 5.16 1.82 32.28
N GLN A 43 5.91 2.76 31.71
CA GLN A 43 6.69 3.74 32.48
C GLN A 43 5.83 4.88 33.08
N LEU A 44 4.59 5.05 32.61
CA LEU A 44 3.73 6.17 33.04
C LEU A 44 3.37 6.12 34.53
N GLY A 45 3.41 4.94 35.13
CA GLY A 45 3.18 4.71 36.59
C GLY A 45 4.38 5.05 37.50
N SER A 46 5.56 5.34 36.93
CA SER A 46 6.76 5.67 37.68
C SER A 46 6.69 7.10 38.25
N ARG A 47 7.51 7.39 39.28
CA ARG A 47 7.62 8.73 39.91
C ARG A 47 8.40 9.69 38.99
N ALA A 48 7.93 9.88 37.78
CA ALA A 48 8.55 10.76 36.78
C ALA A 48 8.27 12.24 37.08
N GLY A 49 9.21 13.09 36.74
CA GLY A 49 9.06 14.56 36.79
C GLY A 49 8.05 15.07 35.75
N ALA A 50 7.62 16.32 35.87
CA ALA A 50 6.62 16.91 34.98
C ALA A 50 7.07 16.92 33.50
N LEU A 51 8.33 17.24 33.25
CA LEU A 51 8.90 17.22 31.90
C LEU A 51 8.94 15.82 31.29
N GLU A 52 9.33 14.83 32.10
CA GLU A 52 9.41 13.43 31.68
C GLU A 52 8.02 12.88 31.32
N ARG A 53 6.99 13.19 32.11
CA ARG A 53 5.59 12.87 31.78
C ARG A 53 5.12 13.52 30.48
N ALA A 54 5.46 14.79 30.26
CA ALA A 54 5.10 15.48 29.02
C ALA A 54 5.71 14.80 27.80
N LEU A 55 6.98 14.37 27.88
CA LEU A 55 7.67 13.62 26.83
C LEU A 55 7.03 12.24 26.60
N MET A 56 6.62 11.54 27.65
CA MET A 56 5.92 10.25 27.55
C MET A 56 4.57 10.41 26.82
N TYR A 57 3.77 11.40 27.17
CA TYR A 57 2.51 11.68 26.45
C TYR A 57 2.76 12.06 24.99
N ALA A 58 3.75 12.88 24.70
CA ALA A 58 4.12 13.23 23.34
C ALA A 58 4.56 11.99 22.53
N ALA A 59 5.30 11.06 23.13
CA ALA A 59 5.72 9.81 22.51
C ALA A 59 4.52 8.88 22.22
N ILE A 60 3.55 8.78 23.14
CA ILE A 60 2.33 7.97 22.95
C ILE A 60 1.48 8.56 21.82
N ILE A 61 1.24 9.87 21.82
CA ILE A 61 0.43 10.53 20.79
C ILE A 61 1.14 10.45 19.43
N GLY A 62 2.43 10.78 19.38
CA GLY A 62 3.21 10.74 18.15
C GLY A 62 3.37 9.33 17.59
N GLY A 63 3.70 8.35 18.43
CA GLY A 63 3.81 6.94 18.05
C GLY A 63 2.46 6.37 17.60
N GLY A 64 1.37 6.69 18.30
CA GLY A 64 0.01 6.31 17.93
C GLY A 64 -0.41 6.88 16.57
N ALA A 65 -0.21 8.18 16.35
CA ALA A 65 -0.54 8.84 15.08
C ALA A 65 0.29 8.26 13.92
N LEU A 66 1.60 8.09 14.10
CA LEU A 66 2.47 7.48 13.10
C LEU A 66 2.06 6.03 12.80
N GLY A 67 1.68 5.26 13.81
CA GLY A 67 1.17 3.89 13.67
C GLY A 67 -0.10 3.85 12.81
N ILE A 68 -1.08 4.72 13.08
CA ILE A 68 -2.34 4.81 12.31
C ILE A 68 -2.07 5.19 10.85
N VAL A 69 -1.24 6.20 10.60
CA VAL A 69 -0.88 6.62 9.24
C VAL A 69 -0.17 5.49 8.49
N SER A 70 0.77 4.81 9.13
CA SER A 70 1.50 3.68 8.55
C SER A 70 0.56 2.50 8.25
N TRP A 71 -0.38 2.20 9.14
CA TRP A 71 -1.41 1.17 8.93
C TRP A 71 -2.31 1.47 7.73
N ASN A 72 -2.78 2.70 7.59
CA ASN A 72 -3.58 3.10 6.44
C ASN A 72 -2.79 2.98 5.13
N ARG A 73 -1.53 3.42 5.12
CA ARG A 73 -0.64 3.27 3.95
C ARG A 73 -0.41 1.80 3.60
N TYR A 74 -0.12 0.95 4.59
CA TYR A 74 0.01 -0.49 4.41
C TYR A 74 -1.21 -1.10 3.73
N ARG A 75 -2.41 -0.84 4.26
CA ARG A 75 -3.67 -1.35 3.70
C ARG A 75 -3.85 -0.94 2.24
N VAL A 76 -3.74 0.36 1.96
CA VAL A 76 -3.94 0.89 0.59
C VAL A 76 -2.97 0.25 -0.40
N ILE A 77 -1.68 0.17 -0.07
CA ILE A 77 -0.66 -0.42 -0.94
C ILE A 77 -0.95 -1.90 -1.18
N LEU A 78 -1.23 -2.64 -0.11
CA LEU A 78 -1.48 -4.08 -0.19
C LEU A 78 -2.74 -4.41 -0.99
N PHE A 79 -3.87 -3.75 -0.71
CA PHE A 79 -5.13 -3.99 -1.42
C PHE A 79 -5.02 -3.66 -2.91
N ARG A 80 -4.38 -2.54 -3.27
CA ARG A 80 -4.13 -2.20 -4.68
C ARG A 80 -3.26 -3.25 -5.38
N ALA A 81 -2.19 -3.71 -4.72
CA ALA A 81 -1.31 -4.73 -5.28
C ALA A 81 -2.03 -6.07 -5.49
N LEU A 82 -2.80 -6.53 -4.50
CA LEU A 82 -3.57 -7.78 -4.58
C LEU A 82 -4.65 -7.71 -5.65
N HIS A 83 -5.41 -6.62 -5.72
CA HIS A 83 -6.47 -6.43 -6.72
C HIS A 83 -5.94 -6.49 -8.16
N LEU A 84 -4.80 -5.83 -8.41
CA LEU A 84 -4.15 -5.91 -9.72
C LEU A 84 -3.56 -7.30 -9.99
N ALA A 85 -3.07 -8.01 -8.97
CA ALA A 85 -2.55 -9.36 -9.11
C ALA A 85 -3.63 -10.36 -9.51
N GLU A 86 -4.81 -10.32 -8.89
CA GLU A 86 -5.95 -11.19 -9.24
C GLU A 86 -6.39 -11.03 -10.70
N ARG A 87 -6.33 -9.80 -11.23
CA ARG A 87 -6.72 -9.49 -12.61
C ARG A 87 -5.58 -9.57 -13.63
N SER A 88 -4.38 -9.95 -13.20
CA SER A 88 -3.19 -10.05 -14.06
C SER A 88 -3.11 -11.32 -14.90
N THR A 89 -4.09 -12.22 -14.78
CA THR A 89 -4.18 -13.46 -15.57
C THR A 89 -4.98 -13.22 -16.84
N CYS A 90 -4.42 -13.57 -17.98
CA CYS A 90 -5.10 -13.49 -19.26
C CYS A 90 -6.24 -14.53 -19.33
N LYS A 91 -7.47 -14.07 -19.59
CA LYS A 91 -8.66 -14.96 -19.66
C LYS A 91 -8.64 -15.88 -20.89
N ASN A 92 -7.86 -15.55 -21.91
CA ASN A 92 -7.82 -16.33 -23.16
C ASN A 92 -6.77 -17.46 -23.12
N CYS A 93 -5.55 -17.19 -22.61
CA CYS A 93 -4.46 -18.17 -22.62
C CYS A 93 -3.96 -18.57 -21.22
N GLY A 94 -4.53 -18.02 -20.12
CA GLY A 94 -4.13 -18.33 -18.74
C GLY A 94 -2.76 -17.80 -18.34
N ALA A 95 -2.06 -17.04 -19.19
CA ALA A 95 -0.73 -16.52 -18.88
C ALA A 95 -0.79 -15.49 -17.76
N TYR A 96 -0.11 -15.75 -16.64
CA TYR A 96 -0.02 -14.87 -15.49
C TYR A 96 1.09 -13.83 -15.65
N ALA A 97 0.78 -12.56 -15.39
CA ALA A 97 1.74 -11.45 -15.34
C ALA A 97 2.54 -11.21 -16.65
N ARG A 98 2.08 -11.74 -17.79
CA ARG A 98 2.70 -11.57 -19.11
C ARG A 98 1.89 -10.60 -19.98
N PHE A 99 1.83 -9.33 -19.59
CA PHE A 99 1.14 -8.29 -20.33
C PHE A 99 1.99 -7.02 -20.49
N SER A 100 1.61 -6.18 -21.42
CA SER A 100 2.10 -4.81 -21.58
C SER A 100 0.96 -3.83 -21.38
N VAL A 101 1.23 -2.73 -20.68
CA VAL A 101 0.25 -1.66 -20.47
C VAL A 101 0.21 -0.81 -21.74
N LEU A 102 -0.95 -0.77 -22.40
CA LEU A 102 -1.21 0.07 -23.58
C LEU A 102 -1.58 1.47 -23.14
N ASP A 103 -2.56 1.60 -22.24
CA ASP A 103 -3.08 2.87 -21.78
C ASP A 103 -3.46 2.82 -20.30
N SER A 104 -3.52 3.98 -19.66
CA SER A 104 -3.92 4.12 -18.25
C SER A 104 -4.79 5.36 -18.09
N THR A 105 -6.03 5.17 -17.69
CA THR A 105 -6.97 6.25 -17.40
C THR A 105 -7.24 6.31 -15.90
N ARG A 106 -7.14 7.51 -15.32
CA ARG A 106 -7.62 7.78 -13.98
C ARG A 106 -9.08 8.18 -14.07
N VAL A 107 -9.95 7.46 -13.42
CA VAL A 107 -11.33 7.88 -13.22
C VAL A 107 -11.40 8.50 -11.83
N HIS A 108 -11.50 9.82 -11.77
CA HIS A 108 -11.96 10.50 -10.57
C HIS A 108 -13.46 10.23 -10.47
N ALA A 109 -13.88 9.37 -9.56
CA ALA A 109 -15.29 9.26 -9.20
C ALA A 109 -15.61 10.48 -8.34
N GLU A 110 -16.28 11.48 -8.93
CA GLU A 110 -16.69 12.73 -8.27
C GLU A 110 -17.79 12.55 -7.23
N ASP A 111 -18.40 11.36 -7.09
CA ASP A 111 -19.66 11.20 -6.34
C ASP A 111 -19.67 10.15 -5.22
N ASP A 112 -18.57 9.46 -4.90
CA ASP A 112 -18.56 8.53 -3.77
C ASP A 112 -17.36 8.75 -2.85
N ALA A 113 -17.66 9.02 -1.57
CA ALA A 113 -16.74 9.28 -0.45
C ALA A 113 -15.89 8.04 -0.04
N ASP A 114 -15.80 7.02 -0.87
CA ASP A 114 -14.91 5.88 -0.70
C ASP A 114 -13.71 6.06 -1.64
N ASP A 115 -12.53 6.32 -1.08
CA ASP A 115 -11.21 6.64 -1.66
C ASP A 115 -10.74 5.59 -2.70
N ARG A 116 -11.55 5.34 -3.72
CA ARG A 116 -11.26 4.47 -4.85
C ARG A 116 -10.83 5.29 -6.05
N ASP A 117 -9.65 5.87 -5.98
CA ASP A 117 -8.91 6.28 -7.18
C ASP A 117 -8.73 5.05 -8.08
N GLY A 118 -9.75 4.72 -8.85
CA GLY A 118 -9.77 3.61 -9.79
C GLY A 118 -8.81 3.90 -10.93
N VAL A 119 -7.64 3.32 -10.91
CA VAL A 119 -6.74 3.34 -12.07
C VAL A 119 -7.12 2.20 -13.00
N TRP A 120 -7.76 2.53 -14.12
CA TRP A 120 -8.05 1.57 -15.17
C TRP A 120 -6.83 1.43 -16.09
N LEU A 121 -6.36 0.20 -16.23
CA LEU A 121 -5.24 -0.14 -17.09
C LEU A 121 -5.74 -0.96 -18.28
N LYS A 122 -5.57 -0.45 -19.50
CA LYS A 122 -5.75 -1.25 -20.72
C LYS A 122 -4.46 -2.01 -20.99
N VAL A 123 -4.54 -3.33 -21.00
CA VAL A 123 -3.38 -4.21 -21.14
C VAL A 123 -3.54 -5.19 -22.28
N LYS A 124 -2.40 -5.60 -22.86
CA LYS A 124 -2.32 -6.59 -23.93
C LYS A 124 -1.44 -7.75 -23.52
N CYS A 125 -1.94 -8.97 -23.69
CA CYS A 125 -1.17 -10.18 -23.44
C CYS A 125 0.00 -10.29 -24.42
N LYS A 126 1.20 -10.56 -23.90
CA LYS A 126 2.39 -10.79 -24.72
C LYS A 126 2.42 -12.16 -25.38
N THR A 127 1.56 -13.10 -24.92
CA THR A 127 1.55 -14.48 -25.42
C THR A 127 0.51 -14.67 -26.52
N CYS A 128 -0.73 -14.18 -26.34
CA CYS A 128 -1.83 -14.41 -27.31
C CYS A 128 -2.37 -13.12 -27.95
N GLY A 129 -1.88 -11.94 -27.56
CA GLY A 129 -2.33 -10.65 -28.09
C GLY A 129 -3.70 -10.18 -27.60
N HIS A 130 -4.38 -10.95 -26.74
CA HIS A 130 -5.69 -10.56 -26.18
C HIS A 130 -5.57 -9.27 -25.35
N GLU A 131 -6.53 -8.35 -25.52
CA GLU A 131 -6.58 -7.09 -24.78
C GLU A 131 -7.71 -7.14 -23.76
N TRP A 132 -7.44 -6.64 -22.54
CA TRP A 132 -8.46 -6.50 -21.49
C TRP A 132 -8.18 -5.28 -20.61
N THR A 133 -9.17 -4.89 -19.83
CA THR A 133 -9.05 -3.81 -18.85
C THR A 133 -8.91 -4.39 -17.44
N MET A 134 -8.00 -3.79 -16.65
CA MET A 134 -7.81 -4.05 -15.23
C MET A 134 -8.09 -2.77 -14.46
N GLY A 135 -8.98 -2.85 -13.48
CA GLY A 135 -9.36 -1.75 -12.62
C GLY A 135 -10.36 -2.18 -11.57
#